data_f2dba95a2c5682d986449ba5d7acf977
#
_entry.id   f2dba95a2c5682d986449ba5d7acf977
#
_cell.length_a   1.000
_cell.length_b   1.000
_cell.length_c   1.000
_cell.angle_alpha   90.00
_cell.angle_beta   90.00
_cell.angle_gamma   90.00
#
_symmetry.space_group_name_H-M   'P 1'
#
loop_
_entity.id
_entity.type
_entity.pdbx_description
1 polymer ?
#
loop_
_entity_poly.entity_id
_entity_poly.type
_entity_poly.pdbx_seq_one_letter_code
_entity_poly.pdbx_strand_id
1 'polypeptide(L)'
;MARDKLREKLIDYLRDAHAMERNVLLMLESMISTSRDIEIVEMLEDHKTETRRQERLLRERLQALGKDISVRKELQTMAGAAMKGTIDQVRGDKAGKNARDAFVTEHLEIAAYELLERLADRAGDLETAEVARKIRAEEEAMARRIASKWDKFLDLTLTEEGIGAELQRSS
;
A
#
# COMPACT_ATOMS: atom_id res chain seq x y z
N MET A 1 20.52 -18.49 -21.07
CA MET A 1 21.29 -17.32 -20.52
C MET A 1 20.43 -16.07 -20.43
N ALA A 2 19.99 -15.41 -21.53
CA ALA A 2 19.20 -14.18 -21.41
C ALA A 2 17.80 -14.40 -20.82
N ARG A 3 17.11 -15.47 -21.22
CA ARG A 3 15.80 -15.86 -20.71
C ARG A 3 15.81 -16.18 -19.22
N ASP A 4 16.85 -16.85 -18.75
CA ASP A 4 16.98 -17.22 -17.34
C ASP A 4 17.18 -15.96 -16.46
N LYS A 5 18.03 -15.03 -16.93
CA LYS A 5 18.22 -13.73 -16.26
C LYS A 5 16.94 -12.91 -16.21
N LEU A 6 16.13 -12.93 -17.28
CA LEU A 6 14.87 -12.22 -17.33
C LEU A 6 13.86 -12.81 -16.33
N ARG A 7 13.79 -14.15 -16.25
CA ARG A 7 12.96 -14.85 -15.27
C ARG A 7 13.41 -14.57 -13.83
N GLU A 8 14.72 -14.57 -13.56
CA GLU A 8 15.24 -14.21 -12.24
C GLU A 8 14.85 -12.77 -11.87
N LYS A 9 14.98 -11.84 -12.81
CA LYS A 9 14.57 -10.45 -12.57
C LYS A 9 13.06 -10.31 -12.32
N LEU A 10 12.22 -11.09 -13.02
CA LEU A 10 10.78 -11.14 -12.74
C LEU A 10 10.48 -11.62 -11.32
N ILE A 11 11.19 -12.65 -10.86
CA ILE A 11 11.05 -13.17 -9.50
C ILE A 11 11.48 -12.12 -8.47
N ASP A 12 12.54 -11.36 -8.73
CA ASP A 12 12.96 -10.27 -7.83
C ASP A 12 11.87 -9.20 -7.69
N TYR A 13 11.30 -8.75 -8.81
CA TYR A 13 10.21 -7.75 -8.80
C TYR A 13 8.94 -8.26 -8.12
N LEU A 14 8.60 -9.56 -8.30
CA LEU A 14 7.48 -10.19 -7.59
C LEU A 14 7.71 -10.24 -6.07
N ARG A 15 8.95 -10.49 -5.64
CA ARG A 15 9.31 -10.47 -4.22
C ARG A 15 9.22 -9.07 -3.64
N ASP A 16 9.71 -8.07 -4.38
CA ASP A 16 9.64 -6.67 -3.97
C ASP A 16 8.18 -6.24 -3.83
N ALA A 17 7.33 -6.56 -4.81
CA ALA A 17 5.89 -6.28 -4.76
C ALA A 17 5.21 -6.98 -3.57
N HIS A 18 5.50 -8.27 -3.33
CA HIS A 18 4.96 -9.00 -2.18
C HIS A 18 5.38 -8.37 -0.85
N ALA A 19 6.65 -7.95 -0.72
CA ALA A 19 7.13 -7.26 0.48
C ALA A 19 6.47 -5.88 0.66
N MET A 20 6.20 -5.18 -0.43
CA MET A 20 5.50 -3.90 -0.46
C MET A 20 4.08 -4.05 0.10
N GLU A 21 3.28 -4.99 -0.40
CA GLU A 21 1.92 -5.27 0.11
C GLU A 21 1.90 -5.55 1.63
N ARG A 22 2.87 -6.29 2.12
CA ARG A 22 2.98 -6.57 3.55
C ARG A 22 3.28 -5.33 4.39
N ASN A 23 4.09 -4.41 3.87
CA ASN A 23 4.35 -3.13 4.52
C ASN A 23 3.10 -2.25 4.52
N VAL A 24 2.35 -2.24 3.41
CA VAL A 24 1.07 -1.53 3.29
C VAL A 24 0.05 -2.06 4.30
N LEU A 25 -0.05 -3.38 4.48
CA LEU A 25 -0.93 -3.96 5.52
C LEU A 25 -0.61 -3.44 6.92
N LEU A 26 0.67 -3.32 7.28
CA LEU A 26 1.08 -2.75 8.57
C LEU A 26 0.75 -1.26 8.68
N MET A 27 0.94 -0.51 7.61
CA MET A 27 0.58 0.91 7.53
C MET A 27 -0.93 1.10 7.72
N LEU A 28 -1.75 0.32 7.01
CA LEU A 28 -3.20 0.36 7.10
C LEU A 28 -3.70 0.01 8.52
N GLU A 29 -3.11 -1.00 9.17
CA GLU A 29 -3.42 -1.33 10.58
C GLU A 29 -3.14 -0.17 11.52
N SER A 30 -2.03 0.53 11.33
CA SER A 30 -1.68 1.72 12.10
C SER A 30 -2.68 2.86 11.85
N MET A 31 -3.03 3.13 10.59
CA MET A 31 -3.97 4.19 10.22
C MET A 31 -5.39 3.92 10.76
N ILE A 32 -5.88 2.69 10.64
CA ILE A 32 -7.18 2.26 11.18
C ILE A 32 -7.21 2.45 12.70
N SER A 33 -6.17 2.02 13.41
CA SER A 33 -6.10 2.11 14.87
C SER A 33 -6.08 3.55 15.40
N THR A 34 -5.66 4.50 14.58
CA THR A 34 -5.52 5.92 14.95
C THR A 34 -6.63 6.81 14.39
N SER A 35 -7.40 6.35 13.41
CA SER A 35 -8.52 7.10 12.84
C SER A 35 -9.74 7.03 13.77
N ARG A 36 -10.48 8.15 13.87
CA ARG A 36 -11.73 8.25 14.62
C ARG A 36 -12.95 8.47 13.72
N ASP A 37 -12.74 8.79 12.46
CA ASP A 37 -13.81 8.98 11.49
C ASP A 37 -14.23 7.63 10.90
N ILE A 38 -15.50 7.30 11.03
CA ILE A 38 -16.03 5.98 10.63
C ILE A 38 -15.92 5.74 9.13
N GLU A 39 -16.13 6.75 8.32
CA GLU A 39 -16.04 6.64 6.85
C GLU A 39 -14.59 6.38 6.40
N ILE A 40 -13.63 7.01 7.07
CA ILE A 40 -12.21 6.78 6.80
C ILE A 40 -11.81 5.37 7.26
N VAL A 41 -12.26 4.93 8.43
CA VAL A 41 -12.00 3.57 8.92
C VAL A 41 -12.57 2.52 7.96
N GLU A 42 -13.81 2.66 7.51
CA GLU A 42 -14.43 1.76 6.54
C GLU A 42 -13.63 1.72 5.22
N MET A 43 -13.23 2.88 4.71
CA MET A 43 -12.41 2.98 3.51
C MET A 43 -11.08 2.22 3.65
N LEU A 44 -10.41 2.36 4.79
CA LEU A 44 -9.13 1.70 5.07
C LEU A 44 -9.28 0.19 5.30
N GLU A 45 -10.37 -0.27 5.93
CA GLU A 45 -10.65 -1.71 6.11
C GLU A 45 -10.99 -2.40 4.77
N ASP A 46 -11.74 -1.72 3.89
CA ASP A 46 -11.98 -2.20 2.54
C ASP A 46 -10.66 -2.39 1.79
N HIS A 47 -9.82 -1.36 1.78
CA HIS A 47 -8.52 -1.41 1.13
C HIS A 47 -7.59 -2.46 1.74
N LYS A 48 -7.57 -2.61 3.06
CA LYS A 48 -6.82 -3.68 3.75
C LYS A 48 -7.26 -5.08 3.30
N THR A 49 -8.54 -5.24 3.01
CA THR A 49 -9.07 -6.51 2.49
C THR A 49 -8.60 -6.77 1.05
N GLU A 50 -8.53 -5.72 0.22
CA GLU A 50 -7.95 -5.78 -1.12
C GLU A 50 -6.46 -6.12 -1.07
N THR A 51 -5.68 -5.41 -0.27
CA THR A 51 -4.23 -5.63 -0.07
C THR A 51 -3.91 -7.05 0.39
N ARG A 52 -4.70 -7.64 1.29
CA ARG A 52 -4.56 -9.06 1.69
C ARG A 52 -4.77 -10.02 0.53
N ARG A 53 -5.68 -9.71 -0.37
CA ARG A 53 -5.90 -10.51 -1.57
C ARG A 53 -4.75 -10.36 -2.57
N GLN A 54 -4.25 -9.15 -2.74
CA GLN A 54 -3.12 -8.84 -3.61
C GLN A 54 -1.85 -9.56 -3.14
N GLU A 55 -1.53 -9.47 -1.85
CA GLU A 55 -0.42 -10.22 -1.23
C GLU A 55 -0.51 -11.73 -1.53
N ARG A 56 -1.70 -12.30 -1.38
CA ARG A 56 -1.93 -13.72 -1.66
C ARG A 56 -1.72 -14.05 -3.15
N LEU A 57 -2.20 -13.24 -4.07
CA LEU A 57 -2.00 -13.43 -5.51
C LEU A 57 -0.51 -13.41 -5.88
N LEU A 58 0.26 -12.48 -5.34
CA LEU A 58 1.71 -12.39 -5.56
C LEU A 58 2.44 -13.62 -5.01
N ARG A 59 2.06 -14.09 -3.84
CA ARG A 59 2.59 -15.31 -3.23
C ARG A 59 2.30 -16.53 -4.10
N GLU A 60 1.09 -16.67 -4.61
CA GLU A 60 0.69 -17.74 -5.52
C GLU A 60 1.53 -17.70 -6.81
N ARG A 61 1.79 -16.51 -7.37
CA ARG A 61 2.68 -16.35 -8.53
C ARG A 61 4.12 -16.76 -8.23
N LEU A 62 4.67 -16.38 -7.09
CA LEU A 62 6.00 -16.80 -6.65
C LEU A 62 6.10 -18.33 -6.52
N GLN A 63 5.09 -18.97 -5.91
CA GLN A 63 5.02 -20.43 -5.81
C GLN A 63 4.97 -21.12 -7.17
N ALA A 64 4.15 -20.61 -8.11
CA ALA A 64 4.06 -21.12 -9.48
C ALA A 64 5.40 -21.01 -10.23
N LEU A 65 6.23 -20.04 -9.90
CA LEU A 65 7.59 -19.89 -10.42
C LEU A 65 8.63 -20.74 -9.67
N GLY A 66 8.19 -21.60 -8.75
CA GLY A 66 9.05 -22.52 -7.98
C GLY A 66 9.85 -21.82 -6.88
N LYS A 67 9.32 -20.72 -6.32
CA LYS A 67 9.97 -20.00 -5.23
C LYS A 67 9.12 -20.07 -3.96
N ASP A 68 9.68 -20.65 -2.92
CA ASP A 68 9.12 -20.57 -1.58
C ASP A 68 9.45 -19.20 -0.96
N ILE A 69 8.43 -18.61 -0.39
CA ILE A 69 8.60 -17.40 0.43
C ILE A 69 9.06 -17.87 1.81
N SER A 70 10.36 -17.75 2.06
CA SER A 70 10.92 -18.11 3.36
C SER A 70 10.48 -17.09 4.41
N VAL A 71 9.49 -17.46 5.22
CA VAL A 71 8.97 -16.69 6.37
C VAL A 71 10.10 -16.16 7.28
N ARG A 72 11.22 -16.88 7.36
CA ARG A 72 12.35 -16.54 8.22
C ARG A 72 13.15 -15.31 7.75
N LYS A 73 13.25 -15.09 6.42
CA LYS A 73 13.98 -13.96 5.84
C LYS A 73 13.13 -12.69 5.90
N GLU A 74 11.81 -12.84 5.83
CA GLU A 74 10.83 -11.77 5.88
C GLU A 74 10.70 -11.14 7.28
N LEU A 75 10.76 -11.94 8.36
CA LEU A 75 10.73 -11.44 9.73
C LEU A 75 11.89 -10.48 10.04
N GLN A 76 13.05 -10.62 9.40
CA GLN A 76 14.19 -9.72 9.59
C GLN A 76 13.99 -8.36 8.88
N THR A 77 13.33 -8.34 7.72
CA THR A 77 12.99 -7.09 7.02
C THR A 77 11.83 -6.34 7.70
N MET A 78 10.87 -7.07 8.26
CA MET A 78 9.76 -6.48 9.03
C MET A 78 10.21 -5.80 10.33
N ALA A 79 11.22 -6.34 11.04
CA ALA A 79 11.75 -5.70 12.23
C ALA A 79 12.38 -4.32 11.94
N GLY A 80 12.97 -4.14 10.75
CA GLY A 80 13.50 -2.85 10.30
C GLY A 80 12.42 -1.83 9.92
N ALA A 81 11.28 -2.30 9.37
CA ALA A 81 10.15 -1.44 9.00
C ALA A 81 9.31 -1.04 10.22
N ALA A 82 9.13 -1.94 11.19
CA ALA A 82 8.42 -1.66 12.44
C ALA A 82 9.11 -0.55 13.27
N MET A 83 10.44 -0.45 13.23
CA MET A 83 11.18 0.64 13.87
C MET A 83 10.91 2.02 13.24
N LYS A 84 10.57 2.09 11.94
CA LYS A 84 10.17 3.36 11.30
C LYS A 84 8.74 3.77 11.66
N GLY A 85 7.83 2.81 11.81
CA GLY A 85 6.42 3.07 12.14
C GLY A 85 6.18 3.62 13.57
N THR A 86 7.09 3.34 14.51
CA THR A 86 6.96 3.84 15.91
C THR A 86 7.19 5.35 16.03
N ILE A 87 7.86 5.99 15.07
CA ILE A 87 8.10 7.44 15.08
C ILE A 87 6.84 8.22 14.70
N ASP A 88 5.93 7.63 13.93
CA ASP A 88 4.70 8.30 13.46
C ASP A 88 3.57 8.33 14.49
N GLN A 89 3.61 7.50 15.54
CA GLN A 89 2.58 7.48 16.59
C GLN A 89 2.54 8.73 17.48
N VAL A 90 3.58 9.56 17.48
CA VAL A 90 3.72 10.76 18.32
C VAL A 90 3.33 12.05 17.59
N ARG A 91 2.99 11.98 16.30
CA ARG A 91 2.65 13.17 15.51
C ARG A 91 1.23 13.66 15.82
N GLY A 92 1.08 14.94 16.16
CA GLY A 92 -0.15 15.71 15.95
C GLY A 92 -0.49 15.75 14.44
N ASP A 93 -1.72 16.15 14.07
CA ASP A 93 -2.14 16.28 12.67
C ASP A 93 -2.07 14.93 11.90
N LYS A 94 -2.77 13.93 12.43
CA LYS A 94 -2.68 12.56 11.91
C LYS A 94 -3.49 12.35 10.62
N ALA A 95 -4.68 12.93 10.53
CA ALA A 95 -5.61 12.64 9.43
C ALA A 95 -5.03 13.10 8.08
N GLY A 96 -4.61 14.35 7.94
CA GLY A 96 -4.06 14.90 6.70
C GLY A 96 -2.72 14.27 6.31
N LYS A 97 -1.83 14.05 7.30
CA LYS A 97 -0.52 13.42 7.03
C LYS A 97 -0.66 11.95 6.65
N ASN A 98 -1.54 11.21 7.32
CA ASN A 98 -1.82 9.82 6.97
C ASN A 98 -2.42 9.71 5.55
N ALA A 99 -3.35 10.60 5.19
CA ALA A 99 -3.92 10.64 3.85
C ALA A 99 -2.87 10.96 2.78
N ARG A 100 -1.97 11.92 3.05
CA ARG A 100 -0.85 12.25 2.16
C ARG A 100 0.07 11.04 1.97
N ASP A 101 0.44 10.39 3.07
CA ASP A 101 1.39 9.28 3.04
C ASP A 101 0.75 8.05 2.36
N ALA A 102 -0.55 7.78 2.58
CA ALA A 102 -1.30 6.79 1.84
C ALA A 102 -1.31 7.10 0.34
N PHE A 103 -1.68 8.33 -0.05
CA PHE A 103 -1.71 8.74 -1.46
C PHE A 103 -0.37 8.57 -2.18
N VAL A 104 0.74 8.88 -1.50
CA VAL A 104 2.10 8.66 -2.04
C VAL A 104 2.39 7.17 -2.17
N THR A 105 1.96 6.35 -1.22
CA THR A 105 2.11 4.90 -1.23
C THR A 105 1.38 4.28 -2.42
N GLU A 106 0.09 4.64 -2.65
CA GLU A 106 -0.66 4.17 -3.82
C GLU A 106 0.08 4.47 -5.13
N HIS A 107 0.68 5.67 -5.27
CA HIS A 107 1.42 6.03 -6.48
C HIS A 107 2.74 5.27 -6.63
N LEU A 108 3.38 4.91 -5.52
CA LEU A 108 4.53 4.00 -5.53
C LEU A 108 4.12 2.60 -6.01
N GLU A 109 2.98 2.09 -5.53
CA GLU A 109 2.43 0.79 -5.91
C GLU A 109 2.02 0.76 -7.37
N ILE A 110 1.30 1.78 -7.86
CA ILE A 110 0.96 1.95 -9.28
C ILE A 110 2.22 1.84 -10.15
N ALA A 111 3.29 2.56 -9.80
CA ALA A 111 4.54 2.53 -10.56
C ALA A 111 5.23 1.16 -10.49
N ALA A 112 5.22 0.50 -9.33
CA ALA A 112 5.79 -0.82 -9.14
C ALA A 112 5.05 -1.88 -9.98
N TYR A 113 3.72 -1.85 -9.99
CA TYR A 113 2.91 -2.77 -10.79
C TYR A 113 2.98 -2.50 -12.30
N GLU A 114 3.11 -1.24 -12.71
CA GLU A 114 3.39 -0.91 -14.12
C GLU A 114 4.71 -1.54 -14.59
N LEU A 115 5.77 -1.48 -13.78
CA LEU A 115 7.05 -2.10 -14.09
C LEU A 115 6.97 -3.63 -14.07
N LEU A 116 6.27 -4.20 -13.09
CA LEU A 116 6.07 -5.66 -12.97
C LEU A 116 5.30 -6.21 -14.18
N GLU A 117 4.20 -5.57 -14.60
CA GLU A 117 3.43 -5.92 -15.78
C GLU A 117 4.33 -5.98 -17.01
N ARG A 118 5.05 -4.89 -17.29
CA ARG A 118 5.95 -4.79 -18.46
C ARG A 118 7.07 -5.81 -18.46
N LEU A 119 7.58 -6.14 -17.27
CA LEU A 119 8.63 -7.16 -17.12
C LEU A 119 8.06 -8.56 -17.35
N ALA A 120 6.87 -8.85 -16.84
CA ALA A 120 6.18 -10.11 -17.01
C ALA A 120 5.82 -10.36 -18.49
N ASP A 121 5.32 -9.35 -19.21
CA ASP A 121 5.07 -9.42 -20.65
C ASP A 121 6.35 -9.78 -21.42
N ARG A 122 7.48 -9.13 -21.12
CA ARG A 122 8.77 -9.45 -21.75
C ARG A 122 9.27 -10.84 -21.43
N ALA A 123 8.98 -11.34 -20.23
CA ALA A 123 9.31 -12.70 -19.81
C ALA A 123 8.37 -13.76 -20.40
N GLY A 124 7.25 -13.36 -21.01
CA GLY A 124 6.20 -14.25 -21.52
C GLY A 124 5.34 -14.88 -20.41
N ASP A 125 5.36 -14.29 -19.21
CA ASP A 125 4.51 -14.72 -18.07
C ASP A 125 3.23 -13.88 -18.04
N LEU A 126 2.28 -14.29 -18.88
CA LEU A 126 1.01 -13.58 -19.05
C LEU A 126 0.15 -13.58 -17.78
N GLU A 127 0.24 -14.63 -16.96
CA GLU A 127 -0.50 -14.68 -15.70
C GLU A 127 0.01 -13.64 -14.70
N THR A 128 1.33 -13.47 -14.58
CA THR A 128 1.91 -12.43 -13.73
C THR A 128 1.58 -11.04 -14.28
N ALA A 129 1.60 -10.84 -15.61
CA ALA A 129 1.21 -9.58 -16.22
C ALA A 129 -0.26 -9.21 -15.91
N GLU A 130 -1.17 -10.20 -16.00
CA GLU A 130 -2.59 -9.99 -15.68
C GLU A 130 -2.81 -9.65 -14.21
N VAL A 131 -2.14 -10.34 -13.30
CA VAL A 131 -2.18 -10.05 -11.85
C VAL A 131 -1.69 -8.62 -11.59
N ALA A 132 -0.54 -8.22 -12.15
CA ALA A 132 0.01 -6.89 -11.98
C ALA A 132 -0.92 -5.80 -12.51
N ARG A 133 -1.50 -5.99 -13.68
CA ARG A 133 -2.48 -5.07 -14.30
C ARG A 133 -3.71 -4.88 -13.43
N LYS A 134 -4.25 -5.98 -12.89
CA LYS A 134 -5.42 -5.95 -12.03
C LYS A 134 -5.14 -5.19 -10.74
N ILE A 135 -4.04 -5.50 -10.06
CA ILE A 135 -3.67 -4.83 -8.83
C ILE A 135 -3.45 -3.33 -9.10
N ARG A 136 -2.70 -2.97 -10.13
CA ARG A 136 -2.50 -1.57 -10.49
C ARG A 136 -3.81 -0.79 -10.65
N ALA A 137 -4.81 -1.37 -11.29
CA ALA A 137 -6.11 -0.73 -11.47
C ALA A 137 -6.85 -0.50 -10.13
N GLU A 138 -6.66 -1.38 -9.15
CA GLU A 138 -7.20 -1.26 -7.81
C GLU A 138 -6.50 -0.13 -7.03
N GLU A 139 -5.17 -0.03 -7.09
CA GLU A 139 -4.40 1.06 -6.48
C GLU A 139 -4.74 2.43 -7.11
N GLU A 140 -4.91 2.48 -8.43
CA GLU A 140 -5.41 3.68 -9.11
C GLU A 140 -6.81 4.09 -8.61
N ALA A 141 -7.68 3.14 -8.32
CA ALA A 141 -8.99 3.41 -7.76
C ALA A 141 -8.90 3.93 -6.32
N MET A 142 -8.02 3.35 -5.50
CA MET A 142 -7.79 3.82 -4.13
C MET A 142 -7.15 5.21 -4.10
N ALA A 143 -6.15 5.49 -4.94
CA ALA A 143 -5.57 6.83 -5.07
C ALA A 143 -6.63 7.89 -5.42
N ARG A 144 -7.54 7.59 -6.35
CA ARG A 144 -8.67 8.47 -6.67
C ARG A 144 -9.63 8.64 -5.49
N ARG A 145 -9.88 7.57 -4.72
CA ARG A 145 -10.75 7.60 -3.54
C ARG A 145 -10.17 8.50 -2.46
N ILE A 146 -8.86 8.44 -2.21
CA ILE A 146 -8.16 9.35 -1.31
C ILE A 146 -8.23 10.79 -1.82
N ALA A 147 -7.90 10.99 -3.11
CA ALA A 147 -7.89 12.32 -3.73
C ALA A 147 -9.26 13.03 -3.68
N SER A 148 -10.35 12.29 -3.69
CA SER A 148 -11.70 12.84 -3.60
C SER A 148 -12.08 13.33 -2.18
N LYS A 149 -11.22 13.10 -1.18
CA LYS A 149 -11.52 13.36 0.24
C LYS A 149 -10.54 14.35 0.91
N TRP A 150 -9.75 15.11 0.14
CA TRP A 150 -8.76 16.04 0.71
C TRP A 150 -9.37 17.03 1.69
N ASP A 151 -10.52 17.62 1.36
CA ASP A 151 -11.20 18.57 2.25
C ASP A 151 -11.60 17.89 3.57
N LYS A 152 -12.15 16.66 3.51
CA LYS A 152 -12.49 15.88 4.70
C LYS A 152 -11.27 15.61 5.58
N PHE A 153 -10.15 15.20 5.00
CA PHE A 153 -8.92 14.96 5.76
C PHE A 153 -8.39 16.25 6.40
N LEU A 154 -8.49 17.38 5.68
CA LEU A 154 -8.11 18.67 6.23
C LEU A 154 -9.03 19.07 7.39
N ASP A 155 -10.34 18.91 7.24
CA ASP A 155 -11.31 19.23 8.32
C ASP A 155 -11.08 18.39 9.57
N LEU A 156 -10.77 17.10 9.40
CA LEU A 156 -10.42 16.21 10.51
C LEU A 156 -9.14 16.69 11.21
N THR A 157 -8.12 17.08 10.44
CA THR A 157 -6.87 17.64 10.98
C THR A 157 -7.14 18.91 11.79
N LEU A 158 -7.88 19.86 11.23
CA LEU A 158 -8.23 21.11 11.91
C LEU A 158 -9.04 20.86 13.19
N THR A 159 -9.91 19.88 13.17
CA THR A 159 -10.69 19.44 14.34
C THR A 159 -9.79 18.83 15.42
N GLU A 160 -8.84 17.99 15.05
CA GLU A 160 -7.85 17.38 15.97
C GLU A 160 -6.98 18.44 16.66
N GLU A 161 -6.64 19.51 15.94
CA GLU A 161 -5.85 20.65 16.47
C GLU A 161 -6.72 21.70 17.20
N GLY A 162 -8.04 21.50 17.29
CA GLY A 162 -8.95 22.43 17.96
C GLY A 162 -9.29 23.71 17.16
N ILE A 163 -8.76 23.84 15.94
CA ILE A 163 -8.91 25.05 15.09
C ILE A 163 -10.31 25.12 14.49
N GLY A 164 -10.93 23.98 14.14
CA GLY A 164 -12.24 23.93 13.51
C GLY A 164 -13.36 24.57 14.34
N ALA A 165 -13.29 24.49 15.68
CA ALA A 165 -14.26 25.10 16.57
C ALA A 165 -14.13 26.64 16.69
N GLU A 166 -12.96 27.19 16.40
CA GLU A 166 -12.71 28.64 16.44
C GLU A 166 -13.23 29.32 15.17
N LEU A 167 -13.09 28.72 14.01
CA LEU A 167 -13.57 29.24 12.73
C LEU A 167 -15.10 29.32 12.69
N GLN A 168 -15.80 28.34 13.30
CA GLN A 168 -17.27 28.36 13.38
C GLN A 168 -17.82 29.40 14.38
N ARG A 169 -17.03 29.88 15.36
CA ARG A 169 -17.42 30.92 16.31
C ARG A 169 -17.16 32.33 15.80
N SER A 170 -16.38 32.45 14.73
CA SER A 170 -15.97 33.74 14.15
C SER A 170 -16.77 34.13 12.92
N SER A 171 -17.70 33.27 12.47
CA SER A 171 -18.64 33.47 11.36
C SER A 171 -20.07 33.64 11.89
#